data_d5d2507af6d7f7f602de4c3064c89e0f
#
_entry.id   d5d2507af6d7f7f602de4c3064c89e0f
#
_cell.length_a   1.000
_cell.length_b   1.000
_cell.length_c   1.000
_cell.angle_alpha   90.00
_cell.angle_beta   90.00
_cell.angle_gamma   90.00
#
_symmetry.space_group_name_H-M   'P 1'
#
loop_
_entity.id
_entity.type
_entity.pdbx_description
1 polymer ?
#
loop_
_entity_poly.entity_id
_entity_poly.type
_entity_poly.pdbx_seq_one_letter_code
_entity_poly.pdbx_strand_id
1 'polypeptide(L)'
;MLFILILLIILLNAADVLTTLAILKRGGKEENPIMRWLIDRNLFLPAKALLTLVVCLALVCLPHVWAVAAGAFIALAYVAIVAHNCLQLRST
;
A
#
# COMPACT_ATOMS: atom_id res chain seq x y z
N MET A 1 -16.46 -11.28 5.58
CA MET A 1 -15.18 -11.49 4.85
C MET A 1 -14.68 -10.22 4.17
N LEU A 2 -15.51 -9.57 3.35
CA LEU A 2 -15.10 -8.34 2.66
C LEU A 2 -14.66 -7.23 3.62
N PHE A 3 -15.40 -7.03 4.70
CA PHE A 3 -15.06 -6.01 5.70
C PHE A 3 -13.67 -6.27 6.30
N ILE A 4 -13.36 -7.54 6.59
CA ILE A 4 -12.07 -7.93 7.14
C ILE A 4 -10.95 -7.66 6.11
N LEU A 5 -11.20 -7.96 4.83
CA LEU A 5 -10.23 -7.70 3.77
C LEU A 5 -9.97 -6.20 3.60
N ILE A 6 -11.02 -5.38 3.63
CA ILE A 6 -10.87 -3.93 3.53
C ILE A 6 -10.04 -3.39 4.69
N LEU A 7 -10.35 -3.83 5.91
CA LEU A 7 -9.58 -3.42 7.08
C LEU A 7 -8.12 -3.85 6.96
N LEU A 8 -7.88 -5.08 6.50
CA LEU A 8 -6.53 -5.59 6.30
C LEU A 8 -5.77 -4.77 5.24
N ILE A 9 -6.43 -4.42 4.14
CA ILE A 9 -5.82 -3.59 3.09
C ILE A 9 -5.43 -2.21 3.65
N ILE A 10 -6.30 -1.60 4.44
CA ILE A 10 -6.02 -0.31 5.07
C ILE A 10 -4.80 -0.41 5.99
N LEU A 11 -4.74 -1.43 6.82
CA LEU A 11 -3.63 -1.64 7.74
C LEU A 11 -2.32 -1.92 6.99
N LEU A 12 -2.38 -2.75 5.94
CA LEU A 12 -1.21 -3.06 5.13
C LEU A 12 -0.73 -1.84 4.35
N ASN A 13 -1.66 -1.02 3.85
CA ASN A 13 -1.29 0.23 3.19
C ASN A 13 -0.60 1.19 4.17
N ALA A 14 -1.09 1.28 5.39
CA ALA A 14 -0.43 2.09 6.43
C ALA A 14 0.98 1.57 6.72
N ALA A 15 1.14 0.24 6.83
CA ALA A 15 2.45 -0.36 7.03
C ALA A 15 3.39 -0.09 5.85
N ASP A 16 2.88 -0.15 4.61
CA ASP A 16 3.64 0.19 3.42
C ASP A 16 4.14 1.64 3.47
N VAL A 17 3.25 2.57 3.79
CA VAL A 17 3.62 3.99 3.91
C VAL A 17 4.68 4.20 4.99
N LEU A 18 4.45 3.63 6.17
CA LEU A 18 5.38 3.80 7.31
C LEU A 18 6.76 3.21 7.01
N THR A 19 6.82 2.03 6.42
CA THR A 19 8.09 1.40 6.07
C THR A 19 8.81 2.16 4.96
N THR A 20 8.08 2.66 3.96
CA THR A 20 8.65 3.47 2.89
C THR A 20 9.26 4.76 3.45
N LEU A 21 8.53 5.46 4.32
CA LEU A 21 9.03 6.68 4.93
C LEU A 21 10.25 6.41 5.82
N ALA A 22 10.28 5.27 6.52
CA ALA A 22 11.42 4.87 7.33
C ALA A 22 12.66 4.61 6.46
N ILE A 23 12.49 3.97 5.30
CA ILE A 23 13.58 3.72 4.35
C ILE A 23 14.14 5.05 3.86
N LEU A 24 13.28 5.97 3.46
CA LEU A 24 13.69 7.29 2.97
C LEU A 24 14.43 8.08 4.05
N LYS A 25 13.97 7.98 5.30
CA LYS A 25 14.58 8.66 6.43
C LYS A 25 15.98 8.16 6.71
N ARG A 26 16.27 6.90 6.37
CA ARG A 26 17.59 6.30 6.52
C ARG A 26 18.49 6.51 5.29
N GLY A 27 18.07 7.35 4.36
CA GLY A 27 18.84 7.64 3.15
C GLY A 27 18.60 6.67 2.00
N GLY A 28 17.61 5.78 2.12
CA GLY A 28 17.23 4.90 1.02
C GLY A 28 16.54 5.66 -0.10
N LYS A 29 16.43 5.01 -1.25
CA LYS A 29 15.78 5.59 -2.42
C LYS A 29 14.59 4.73 -2.85
N GLU A 30 13.53 5.40 -3.30
CA GLU A 30 12.42 4.70 -3.93
C GLU A 30 12.80 4.33 -5.35
N GLU A 31 12.70 3.05 -5.70
CA GLU A 31 13.07 2.54 -7.03
C GLU A 31 12.02 2.86 -8.09
N ASN A 32 10.74 2.97 -7.69
CA ASN A 32 9.65 3.27 -8.60
C ASN A 32 9.70 4.76 -8.98
N PRO A 33 9.91 5.11 -10.29
CA PRO A 33 10.01 6.53 -10.68
C PRO A 33 8.75 7.33 -10.41
N ILE A 34 7.56 6.73 -10.52
CA ILE A 34 6.30 7.42 -10.23
C ILE A 34 6.21 7.76 -8.76
N MET A 35 6.54 6.81 -7.89
CA MET A 35 6.53 7.03 -6.44
C MET A 35 7.57 8.06 -6.03
N ARG A 36 8.75 8.02 -6.64
CA ARG A 36 9.80 9.02 -6.39
C ARG A 36 9.33 10.42 -6.76
N TRP A 37 8.66 10.55 -7.91
CA TRP A 37 8.10 11.84 -8.35
C TRP A 37 7.09 12.37 -7.33
N LEU A 38 6.20 11.51 -6.83
CA LEU A 38 5.20 11.87 -5.82
C LEU A 38 5.87 12.29 -4.50
N ILE A 39 6.90 11.58 -4.08
CA ILE A 39 7.63 11.88 -2.85
C ILE A 39 8.31 13.24 -2.95
N ASP A 40 8.98 13.51 -4.07
CA ASP A 40 9.70 14.77 -4.29
C ASP A 40 8.77 15.98 -4.27
N ARG A 41 7.48 15.78 -4.62
CA ARG A 41 6.49 16.85 -4.64
C ARG A 41 5.60 16.89 -3.40
N ASN A 42 5.91 16.07 -2.39
CA ASN A 42 5.11 15.94 -1.16
C ASN A 42 3.67 15.48 -1.44
N LEU A 43 3.47 14.71 -2.52
CA LEU A 43 2.16 14.17 -2.90
C LEU A 43 2.00 12.70 -2.52
N PHE A 44 3.03 12.09 -1.91
CA PHE A 44 3.03 10.66 -1.61
C PHE A 44 1.87 10.26 -0.68
N LEU A 45 1.73 10.94 0.45
CA LEU A 45 0.67 10.62 1.41
C LEU A 45 -0.73 10.86 0.83
N PRO A 46 -1.01 12.04 0.21
CA PRO A 46 -2.33 12.25 -0.42
C PRO A 46 -2.63 11.26 -1.53
N ALA A 47 -1.64 10.89 -2.35
CA ALA A 47 -1.83 9.93 -3.42
C ALA A 47 -2.17 8.54 -2.88
N LYS A 48 -1.47 8.09 -1.84
CA LYS A 48 -1.75 6.81 -1.20
C LYS A 48 -3.13 6.79 -0.55
N ALA A 49 -3.51 7.87 0.12
CA ALA A 49 -4.84 7.98 0.74
C ALA A 49 -5.94 7.91 -0.32
N LEU A 50 -5.78 8.64 -1.42
CA LEU A 50 -6.75 8.64 -2.52
C LEU A 50 -6.85 7.25 -3.16
N LEU A 51 -5.72 6.60 -3.42
CA LEU A 51 -5.70 5.27 -4.01
C LEU A 51 -6.41 4.26 -3.11
N THR A 52 -6.15 4.30 -1.80
CA THR A 52 -6.79 3.42 -0.84
C THR A 52 -8.30 3.64 -0.84
N LEU A 53 -8.75 4.89 -0.86
CA LEU A 53 -10.16 5.22 -0.91
C LEU A 53 -10.81 4.66 -2.17
N VAL A 54 -10.19 4.86 -3.34
CA VAL A 54 -10.69 4.35 -4.62
C VAL A 54 -10.79 2.83 -4.60
N VAL A 55 -9.76 2.15 -4.09
CA VAL A 55 -9.77 0.68 -3.99
C VAL A 55 -10.90 0.20 -3.08
N CYS A 56 -11.08 0.82 -1.91
CA CYS A 56 -12.13 0.43 -0.98
C CYS A 56 -13.51 0.64 -1.58
N LEU A 57 -13.75 1.77 -2.26
CA LEU A 57 -15.02 2.05 -2.93
C LEU A 57 -15.28 1.05 -4.04
N ALA A 58 -14.26 0.73 -4.84
CA ALA A 58 -14.39 -0.26 -5.91
C ALA A 58 -14.77 -1.64 -5.35
N LEU A 59 -14.15 -2.06 -4.25
CA LEU A 59 -14.45 -3.35 -3.64
C LEU A 59 -15.88 -3.41 -3.11
N VAL A 60 -16.37 -2.31 -2.53
CA VAL A 60 -17.76 -2.25 -2.04
C VAL A 60 -18.76 -2.32 -3.21
N CYS A 61 -18.42 -1.75 -4.35
CA CYS A 61 -19.30 -1.72 -5.52
C CYS A 61 -19.31 -3.02 -6.33
N LEU A 62 -18.34 -3.90 -6.15
CA LEU A 62 -18.26 -5.16 -6.89
C LEU A 62 -19.18 -6.22 -6.28
N PRO A 63 -19.65 -7.22 -7.09
CA PRO A 63 -20.32 -8.39 -6.52
C PRO A 63 -19.43 -9.07 -5.49
N HIS A 64 -20.05 -9.63 -4.45
CA HIS A 64 -19.32 -10.16 -3.28
C HIS A 64 -18.18 -11.12 -3.65
N VAL A 65 -18.44 -12.06 -4.55
CA VAL A 65 -17.43 -13.05 -4.97
C VAL A 65 -16.20 -12.36 -5.60
N TRP A 66 -16.44 -11.43 -6.51
CA TRP A 66 -15.37 -10.70 -7.16
C TRP A 66 -14.66 -9.76 -6.20
N ALA A 67 -15.40 -9.13 -5.29
CA ALA A 67 -14.83 -8.24 -4.29
C ALA A 67 -13.88 -9.00 -3.36
N VAL A 68 -14.27 -10.19 -2.89
CA VAL A 68 -13.43 -11.02 -2.02
C VAL A 68 -12.17 -11.48 -2.77
N ALA A 69 -12.32 -11.93 -4.03
CA ALA A 69 -11.18 -12.37 -4.83
C ALA A 69 -10.19 -11.23 -5.09
N ALA A 70 -10.70 -10.07 -5.51
CA ALA A 70 -9.87 -8.89 -5.77
C ALA A 70 -9.22 -8.38 -4.48
N GLY A 71 -9.97 -8.33 -3.39
CA GLY A 71 -9.46 -7.91 -2.09
C GLY A 71 -8.37 -8.82 -1.57
N ALA A 72 -8.53 -10.14 -1.71
CA ALA A 72 -7.51 -11.10 -1.32
C ALA A 72 -6.22 -10.92 -2.14
N PHE A 73 -6.36 -10.71 -3.45
CA PHE A 73 -5.22 -10.47 -4.34
C PHE A 73 -4.47 -9.19 -3.93
N ILE A 74 -5.21 -8.12 -3.68
CA ILE A 74 -4.62 -6.84 -3.27
C ILE A 74 -3.92 -6.97 -1.92
N ALA A 75 -4.53 -7.67 -0.97
CA ALA A 75 -3.92 -7.89 0.34
C ALA A 75 -2.62 -8.69 0.23
N LEU A 76 -2.59 -9.73 -0.60
CA LEU A 76 -1.37 -10.50 -0.84
C LEU A 76 -0.27 -9.65 -1.47
N ALA A 77 -0.64 -8.79 -2.43
CA ALA A 77 0.31 -7.87 -3.05
C ALA A 77 0.92 -6.92 -2.00
N TYR A 78 0.09 -6.37 -1.10
CA TYR A 78 0.60 -5.51 -0.04
C TYR A 78 1.48 -6.25 0.95
N VAL A 79 1.14 -7.49 1.29
CA VAL A 79 2.00 -8.31 2.16
C VAL A 79 3.39 -8.45 1.54
N ALA A 80 3.46 -8.74 0.23
CA ALA A 80 4.73 -8.85 -0.47
C ALA A 80 5.51 -7.53 -0.46
N ILE A 81 4.83 -6.41 -0.68
CA ILE A 81 5.45 -5.08 -0.66
C ILE A 81 5.99 -4.74 0.73
N VAL A 82 5.20 -4.97 1.77
CA VAL A 82 5.61 -4.67 3.14
C VAL A 82 6.78 -5.56 3.55
N ALA A 83 6.75 -6.85 3.17
CA ALA A 83 7.85 -7.77 3.44
C ALA A 83 9.14 -7.29 2.76
N HIS A 84 9.04 -6.87 1.51
CA HIS A 84 10.19 -6.32 0.77
C HIS A 84 10.74 -5.07 1.48
N ASN A 85 9.86 -4.17 1.89
CA ASN A 85 10.26 -2.96 2.60
C ASN A 85 10.95 -3.29 3.92
N CYS A 86 10.43 -4.26 4.67
CA CYS A 86 11.03 -4.69 5.93
C CYS A 86 12.43 -5.29 5.72
N LEU A 87 12.61 -6.08 4.67
CA LEU A 87 13.92 -6.63 4.32
C LEU A 87 14.90 -5.51 3.96
N GLN A 88 14.44 -4.51 3.24
CA GLN A 88 15.24 -3.35 2.89
C GLN A 88 15.67 -2.57 4.13
N LEU A 89 14.77 -2.40 5.10
CA LEU A 89 15.08 -1.76 6.36
C LEU A 89 16.13 -2.53 7.18
N ARG A 90 16.06 -3.87 7.15
CA ARG A 90 17.05 -4.72 7.85
C ARG A 90 18.44 -4.57 7.27
N SER A 91 18.55 -4.37 5.96
CA SER A 91 19.84 -4.29 5.28
C SER A 91 20.45 -2.89 5.29
N THR A 92 19.70 -1.90 5.72
CA THR A 92 20.19 -0.53 5.85
C THR A 92 20.45 -0.20 7.31
#